data_a6c3a53764b0f984232c25882e942989
#
_entry.id   a6c3a53764b0f984232c25882e942989
#
_cell.length_a   1.000
_cell.length_b   1.000
_cell.length_c   1.000
_cell.angle_alpha   90.00
_cell.angle_beta   90.00
_cell.angle_gamma   90.00
#
_symmetry.space_group_name_H-M   'P 1'
#
loop_
_entity.id
_entity.type
_entity.pdbx_description
1 polymer ?
#
loop_
_entity_poly.entity_id
_entity_poly.type
_entity_poly.pdbx_seq_one_letter_code
_entity_poly.pdbx_strand_id
1 'polypeptide(L)'
;MWNRGSPVGTWDPSKPGGLGQQAPLTPEYQAVFEANLAKGKAGIQFDIKGTCGPVGMPRVMMMYEPMEIVIKPKVTYMLIESMSPIRRIYTDGREFPAEPDPAFVGYSIGKWLDTDNDGTYDTLEVETRHMRGPRLFDSVGIPLATDNETVVKEKLYLDKANPDILRNEITTYDHALTRPWTISRFYKREHHPIYEEYNCTEDNRWVAIGGELYLADSEGYLMPIQKGQSAPDPKYLQKYFPQAKK
;
A
#
# COMPACT_ATOMS: atom_id res chain seq x y z
N MET A 1 -18.48 -6.65 0.35
CA MET A 1 -17.28 -5.77 0.44
C MET A 1 -16.58 -6.01 1.78
N TRP A 2 -15.29 -5.77 1.87
CA TRP A 2 -14.50 -6.00 3.06
C TRP A 2 -13.80 -4.71 3.49
N ASN A 3 -14.08 -4.26 4.72
CA ASN A 3 -13.47 -3.08 5.33
C ASN A 3 -12.35 -3.48 6.28
N ARG A 4 -11.27 -2.70 6.34
CA ARG A 4 -10.19 -2.96 7.26
C ARG A 4 -10.69 -2.92 8.72
N GLY A 5 -10.40 -3.95 9.49
CA GLY A 5 -10.55 -3.97 10.93
C GLY A 5 -9.43 -3.20 11.65
N SER A 6 -9.49 -3.15 12.97
CA SER A 6 -8.42 -2.57 13.77
C SER A 6 -7.11 -3.34 13.58
N PRO A 7 -5.93 -2.67 13.69
CA PRO A 7 -4.65 -3.35 13.65
C PRO A 7 -4.58 -4.46 14.71
N VAL A 8 -4.07 -5.61 14.30
CA VAL A 8 -3.76 -6.70 15.24
C VAL A 8 -2.29 -6.61 15.59
N GLY A 9 -1.97 -6.72 16.86
CA GLY A 9 -0.60 -6.66 17.37
C GLY A 9 -0.44 -5.61 18.48
N THR A 10 0.67 -5.70 19.21
CA THR A 10 1.00 -4.78 20.27
C THR A 10 1.83 -3.62 19.74
N TRP A 11 1.42 -2.42 20.06
CA TRP A 11 2.18 -1.21 19.79
C TRP A 11 3.20 -1.01 20.92
N ASP A 12 4.46 -0.78 20.58
CA ASP A 12 5.50 -0.39 21.50
C ASP A 12 5.79 1.12 21.37
N PRO A 13 5.29 1.96 22.28
CA PRO A 13 5.44 3.41 22.18
C PRO A 13 6.88 3.89 22.40
N SER A 14 7.78 3.03 22.89
CA SER A 14 9.20 3.37 23.06
C SER A 14 10.01 3.29 21.77
N LYS A 15 9.43 2.71 20.70
CA LYS A 15 10.08 2.54 19.42
C LYS A 15 9.50 3.48 18.36
N PRO A 16 10.23 3.73 17.26
CA PRO A 16 9.71 4.50 16.14
C PRO A 16 8.35 3.98 15.67
N GLY A 17 7.52 4.90 15.14
CA GLY A 17 6.19 4.56 14.60
C GLY A 17 6.24 3.42 13.58
N GLY A 18 5.12 2.75 13.41
CA GLY A 18 4.97 1.59 12.54
C GLY A 18 3.75 0.76 12.95
N LEU A 19 3.65 -0.44 12.41
CA LEU A 19 2.64 -1.40 12.86
C LEU A 19 2.98 -1.93 14.25
N GLY A 20 1.98 -2.36 15.00
CA GLY A 20 2.17 -2.94 16.33
C GLY A 20 3.16 -4.11 16.39
N GLN A 21 3.36 -4.80 15.27
CA GLN A 21 4.46 -5.74 15.03
C GLN A 21 5.55 -5.02 14.24
N GLN A 22 6.43 -4.31 14.93
CA GLN A 22 7.43 -3.46 14.28
C GLN A 22 8.39 -4.23 13.38
N ALA A 23 8.69 -3.64 12.22
CA ALA A 23 9.53 -4.25 11.20
C ALA A 23 10.96 -4.51 11.72
N PRO A 24 11.51 -5.71 11.51
CA PRO A 24 12.90 -6.02 11.83
C PRO A 24 13.84 -5.47 10.75
N LEU A 25 13.92 -4.15 10.63
CA LEU A 25 14.74 -3.48 9.62
C LEU A 25 16.24 -3.73 9.83
N THR A 26 16.99 -3.75 8.73
CA THR A 26 18.44 -3.66 8.79
C THR A 26 18.85 -2.27 9.30
N PRO A 27 20.07 -2.09 9.84
CA PRO A 27 20.50 -0.76 10.31
C PRO A 27 20.43 0.34 9.25
N GLU A 28 20.70 0.00 8.00
CA GLU A 28 20.60 0.93 6.86
C GLU A 28 19.15 1.38 6.65
N TYR A 29 18.22 0.45 6.57
CA TYR A 29 16.81 0.77 6.35
C TYR A 29 16.11 1.33 7.58
N GLN A 30 16.63 1.04 8.78
CA GLN A 30 16.20 1.72 10.01
C GLN A 30 16.49 3.23 9.94
N ALA A 31 17.68 3.62 9.46
CA ALA A 31 18.01 5.04 9.27
C ALA A 31 17.10 5.72 8.25
N VAL A 32 16.74 5.02 7.15
CA VAL A 32 15.76 5.52 6.16
C VAL A 32 14.39 5.72 6.80
N PHE A 33 13.95 4.77 7.63
CA PHE A 33 12.67 4.87 8.33
C PHE A 33 12.64 6.07 9.29
N GLU A 34 13.68 6.28 10.07
CA GLU A 34 13.80 7.43 10.97
C GLU A 34 13.80 8.76 10.21
N ALA A 35 14.47 8.81 9.06
CA ALA A 35 14.44 9.97 8.16
C ALA A 35 13.02 10.23 7.63
N ASN A 36 12.26 9.18 7.26
CA ASN A 36 10.87 9.32 6.84
C ASN A 36 9.97 9.85 7.97
N LEU A 37 10.15 9.35 9.20
CA LEU A 37 9.44 9.87 10.38
C LEU A 37 9.75 11.34 10.63
N ALA A 38 11.02 11.74 10.50
CA ALA A 38 11.44 13.14 10.65
C ALA A 38 10.81 14.03 9.58
N LYS A 39 10.77 13.58 8.32
CA LYS A 39 10.07 14.27 7.23
C LYS A 39 8.58 14.43 7.55
N GLY A 40 7.90 13.35 7.93
CA GLY A 40 6.49 13.40 8.29
C GLY A 40 6.20 14.36 9.44
N LYS A 41 7.05 14.38 10.48
CA LYS A 41 6.96 15.34 11.60
C LYS A 41 7.16 16.79 11.15
N ALA A 42 8.00 17.01 10.16
CA ALA A 42 8.25 18.33 9.57
C ALA A 42 7.17 18.75 8.54
N GLY A 43 6.17 17.91 8.28
CA GLY A 43 5.14 18.16 7.25
C GLY A 43 5.65 17.99 5.82
N ILE A 44 6.80 17.34 5.65
CA ILE A 44 7.40 17.10 4.32
C ILE A 44 6.78 15.83 3.76
N GLN A 45 6.20 15.92 2.57
CA GLN A 45 5.66 14.77 1.86
C GLN A 45 6.79 13.85 1.39
N PHE A 46 6.76 12.60 1.83
CA PHE A 46 7.71 11.56 1.42
C PHE A 46 7.01 10.33 0.83
N ASP A 47 5.69 10.28 0.97
CA ASP A 47 4.88 9.15 0.55
C ASP A 47 4.30 9.40 -0.84
N ILE A 48 4.59 8.48 -1.77
CA ILE A 48 4.11 8.54 -3.15
C ILE A 48 2.57 8.65 -3.25
N LYS A 49 1.84 8.11 -2.28
CA LYS A 49 0.37 8.23 -2.22
C LYS A 49 -0.07 9.69 -2.14
N GLY A 50 0.66 10.54 -1.44
CA GLY A 50 0.33 11.97 -1.34
C GLY A 50 0.44 12.74 -2.65
N THR A 51 1.15 12.19 -3.65
CA THR A 51 1.22 12.72 -5.01
C THR A 51 0.44 11.85 -6.01
N CYS A 52 -0.56 11.11 -5.54
CA CYS A 52 -1.36 10.16 -6.31
C CYS A 52 -0.54 9.06 -7.00
N GLY A 53 0.66 8.77 -6.51
CA GLY A 53 1.43 7.64 -6.97
C GLY A 53 0.80 6.31 -6.54
N PRO A 54 0.89 5.26 -7.36
CA PRO A 54 0.25 3.99 -7.08
C PRO A 54 0.82 3.30 -5.83
N VAL A 55 -0.06 2.78 -5.01
CA VAL A 55 0.29 1.98 -3.84
C VAL A 55 0.40 0.52 -4.26
N GLY A 56 1.53 -0.11 -3.96
CA GLY A 56 1.80 -1.49 -4.33
C GLY A 56 1.66 -2.47 -3.15
N MET A 57 1.96 -3.74 -3.43
CA MET A 57 2.07 -4.76 -2.39
C MET A 57 3.32 -4.53 -1.51
N PRO A 58 3.28 -4.89 -0.21
CA PRO A 58 2.11 -5.40 0.53
C PRO A 58 1.16 -4.30 1.04
N ARG A 59 1.53 -3.02 0.90
CA ARG A 59 0.83 -1.87 1.48
C ARG A 59 -0.65 -1.79 1.08
N VAL A 60 -0.99 -2.15 -0.15
CA VAL A 60 -2.37 -2.14 -0.62
C VAL A 60 -3.31 -2.98 0.23
N MET A 61 -2.79 -4.06 0.86
CA MET A 61 -3.54 -4.89 1.81
C MET A 61 -3.67 -4.25 3.21
N MET A 62 -3.05 -3.09 3.43
CA MET A 62 -3.08 -2.37 4.71
C MET A 62 -3.87 -1.07 4.65
N MET A 63 -4.39 -0.75 3.47
CA MET A 63 -5.21 0.43 3.27
C MET A 63 -6.53 0.32 4.06
N TYR A 64 -7.10 1.44 4.44
CA TYR A 64 -8.37 1.47 5.17
C TYR A 64 -9.58 1.44 4.23
N GLU A 65 -9.36 1.76 2.98
CA GLU A 65 -10.38 1.74 1.95
C GLU A 65 -10.88 0.30 1.73
N PRO A 66 -12.17 0.13 1.42
CA PRO A 66 -12.76 -1.19 1.26
C PRO A 66 -12.24 -1.93 0.02
N MET A 67 -12.43 -3.24 0.03
CA MET A 67 -12.12 -4.08 -1.12
C MET A 67 -13.23 -5.07 -1.40
N GLU A 68 -13.41 -5.41 -2.66
CA GLU A 68 -14.24 -6.54 -3.11
C GLU A 68 -13.36 -7.71 -3.52
N ILE A 69 -13.82 -8.92 -3.23
CA ILE A 69 -13.14 -10.15 -3.63
C ILE A 69 -14.08 -10.93 -4.54
N VAL A 70 -13.66 -11.12 -5.80
CA VAL A 70 -14.41 -11.85 -6.80
C VAL A 70 -13.67 -13.14 -7.13
N ILE A 71 -14.26 -14.27 -6.74
CA ILE A 71 -13.66 -15.59 -6.93
C ILE A 71 -14.18 -16.19 -8.24
N LYS A 72 -13.27 -16.58 -9.11
CA LYS A 72 -13.52 -17.33 -10.35
C LYS A 72 -12.67 -18.61 -10.33
N PRO A 73 -13.01 -19.65 -11.12
CA PRO A 73 -12.32 -20.95 -11.05
C PRO A 73 -10.80 -20.90 -11.27
N LYS A 74 -10.30 -19.93 -12.04
CA LYS A 74 -8.87 -19.83 -12.42
C LYS A 74 -8.19 -18.56 -11.92
N VAL A 75 -8.94 -17.65 -11.29
CA VAL A 75 -8.43 -16.36 -10.83
C VAL A 75 -9.32 -15.77 -9.75
N THR A 76 -8.71 -15.23 -8.72
CA THR A 76 -9.37 -14.41 -7.72
C THR A 76 -8.97 -12.95 -7.95
N TYR A 77 -9.94 -12.06 -8.06
CA TYR A 77 -9.72 -10.62 -8.17
C TYR A 77 -9.95 -9.96 -6.83
N MET A 78 -9.05 -9.04 -6.48
CA MET A 78 -9.27 -8.08 -5.40
C MET A 78 -9.39 -6.70 -6.04
N LEU A 79 -10.57 -6.11 -5.94
CA LEU A 79 -10.88 -4.76 -6.38
C LEU A 79 -10.77 -3.86 -5.16
N ILE A 80 -9.76 -3.01 -5.13
CA ILE A 80 -9.45 -2.18 -3.97
C ILE A 80 -9.80 -0.75 -4.32
N GLU A 81 -10.63 -0.11 -3.51
CA GLU A 81 -11.14 1.22 -3.80
C GLU A 81 -10.05 2.28 -3.79
N SER A 82 -9.08 2.17 -2.88
CA SER A 82 -7.97 3.12 -2.83
C SER A 82 -7.13 3.11 -4.10
N MET A 83 -7.22 4.18 -4.88
CA MET A 83 -6.51 4.36 -6.14
C MET A 83 -6.78 3.24 -7.17
N SER A 84 -7.86 2.51 -6.96
CA SER A 84 -8.45 1.49 -7.84
C SER A 84 -7.51 0.42 -8.42
N PRO A 85 -6.49 -0.10 -7.68
CA PRO A 85 -5.72 -1.20 -8.20
C PRO A 85 -6.56 -2.46 -8.27
N ILE A 86 -6.48 -3.15 -9.39
CA ILE A 86 -7.05 -4.49 -9.55
C ILE A 86 -5.92 -5.49 -9.35
N ARG A 87 -5.99 -6.25 -8.27
CA ARG A 87 -5.06 -7.34 -8.02
C ARG A 87 -5.64 -8.64 -8.57
N ARG A 88 -4.87 -9.34 -9.41
CA ARG A 88 -5.20 -10.65 -9.95
C ARG A 88 -4.36 -11.70 -9.26
N ILE A 89 -5.01 -12.70 -8.66
CA ILE A 89 -4.36 -13.86 -8.05
C ILE A 89 -4.74 -15.06 -8.93
N TYR A 90 -3.79 -15.58 -9.66
CA TYR A 90 -4.02 -16.73 -10.55
C TYR A 90 -4.06 -18.01 -9.73
N THR A 91 -5.15 -18.77 -9.87
CA THR A 91 -5.42 -20.02 -9.12
C THR A 91 -5.57 -21.22 -10.04
N ASP A 92 -5.01 -21.15 -11.23
CA ASP A 92 -5.08 -22.19 -12.27
C ASP A 92 -3.86 -23.12 -12.31
N GLY A 93 -2.98 -23.02 -11.31
CA GLY A 93 -1.79 -23.87 -11.19
C GLY A 93 -0.61 -23.47 -12.07
N ARG A 94 -0.66 -22.26 -12.67
CA ARG A 94 0.47 -21.75 -13.46
C ARG A 94 1.70 -21.45 -12.62
N GLU A 95 2.85 -21.44 -13.27
CA GLU A 95 4.11 -20.97 -12.68
C GLU A 95 4.28 -19.45 -12.85
N PHE A 96 5.20 -18.86 -12.08
CA PHE A 96 5.60 -17.47 -12.28
C PHE A 96 6.26 -17.32 -13.66
N PRO A 97 5.92 -16.24 -14.40
CA PRO A 97 6.65 -15.92 -15.63
C PRO A 97 8.14 -15.66 -15.30
N ALA A 98 9.03 -16.03 -16.20
CA ALA A 98 10.47 -15.92 -15.96
C ALA A 98 10.93 -14.45 -15.81
N GLU A 99 10.44 -13.56 -16.67
CA GLU A 99 10.86 -12.17 -16.74
C GLU A 99 9.66 -11.24 -17.02
N PRO A 100 8.71 -11.11 -16.09
CA PRO A 100 7.60 -10.18 -16.28
C PRO A 100 8.06 -8.76 -15.96
N ASP A 101 7.47 -7.78 -16.62
CA ASP A 101 7.63 -6.39 -16.22
C ASP A 101 7.12 -6.19 -14.78
N PRO A 102 7.92 -5.57 -13.89
CA PRO A 102 7.49 -5.31 -12.52
C PRO A 102 6.29 -4.38 -12.46
N ALA A 103 5.30 -4.73 -11.64
CA ALA A 103 4.09 -3.95 -11.41
C ALA A 103 3.95 -3.56 -9.93
N PHE A 104 3.21 -2.50 -9.62
CA PHE A 104 3.05 -2.07 -8.23
C PHE A 104 2.38 -3.14 -7.35
N VAL A 105 1.35 -3.81 -7.85
CA VAL A 105 0.70 -4.93 -7.14
C VAL A 105 1.39 -6.26 -7.38
N GLY A 106 2.44 -6.28 -8.22
CA GLY A 106 3.19 -7.49 -8.56
C GLY A 106 2.40 -8.50 -9.38
N TYR A 107 2.96 -9.71 -9.47
CA TYR A 107 2.33 -10.87 -10.06
C TYR A 107 2.00 -11.87 -8.93
N SER A 108 0.74 -12.27 -8.79
CA SER A 108 0.29 -13.12 -7.70
C SER A 108 -0.20 -14.46 -8.21
N ILE A 109 0.31 -15.54 -7.61
CA ILE A 109 -0.18 -16.91 -7.79
C ILE A 109 -0.75 -17.37 -6.46
N GLY A 110 -1.89 -18.04 -6.51
CA GLY A 110 -2.57 -18.56 -5.33
C GLY A 110 -3.01 -20.00 -5.47
N LYS A 111 -3.27 -20.60 -4.34
CA LYS A 111 -3.84 -21.95 -4.23
C LYS A 111 -4.91 -21.95 -3.15
N TRP A 112 -6.08 -22.45 -3.52
CA TRP A 112 -7.14 -22.75 -2.57
C TRP A 112 -6.88 -24.06 -1.87
N LEU A 113 -7.00 -24.07 -0.55
CA LEU A 113 -6.78 -25.23 0.31
C LEU A 113 -8.06 -25.54 1.09
N ASP A 114 -8.27 -26.82 1.29
CA ASP A 114 -9.20 -27.40 2.26
C ASP A 114 -8.36 -27.81 3.47
N THR A 115 -8.32 -26.95 4.52
CA THR A 115 -7.40 -27.15 5.64
C THR A 115 -7.95 -28.07 6.72
N ASP A 116 -9.25 -28.31 6.75
CA ASP A 116 -9.92 -29.21 7.70
C ASP A 116 -10.44 -30.51 7.06
N ASN A 117 -10.21 -30.67 5.74
CA ASN A 117 -10.58 -31.86 4.95
C ASN A 117 -12.09 -32.14 4.96
N ASP A 118 -12.91 -31.11 4.95
CA ASP A 118 -14.38 -31.23 4.90
C ASP A 118 -14.93 -31.25 3.45
N GLY A 119 -14.05 -31.13 2.46
CA GLY A 119 -14.40 -31.08 1.03
C GLY A 119 -14.66 -29.66 0.53
N THR A 120 -14.50 -28.64 1.37
CA THR A 120 -14.70 -27.24 1.02
C THR A 120 -13.39 -26.46 1.14
N TYR A 121 -13.08 -25.64 0.14
CA TYR A 121 -11.91 -24.76 0.24
C TYR A 121 -12.19 -23.63 1.22
N ASP A 122 -11.33 -23.46 2.22
CA ASP A 122 -11.46 -22.50 3.32
C ASP A 122 -10.33 -21.47 3.37
N THR A 123 -9.22 -21.73 2.72
CA THR A 123 -8.01 -20.91 2.79
C THR A 123 -7.42 -20.64 1.41
N LEU A 124 -7.07 -19.40 1.14
CA LEU A 124 -6.32 -19.00 -0.05
C LEU A 124 -4.87 -18.66 0.36
N GLU A 125 -3.92 -19.50 -0.02
CA GLU A 125 -2.51 -19.16 0.04
C GLU A 125 -2.09 -18.43 -1.23
N VAL A 126 -1.32 -17.34 -1.08
CA VAL A 126 -0.87 -16.51 -2.19
C VAL A 126 0.62 -16.22 -2.06
N GLU A 127 1.32 -16.26 -3.16
CA GLU A 127 2.67 -15.72 -3.29
C GLU A 127 2.67 -14.62 -4.36
N THR A 128 3.28 -13.47 -4.03
CA THR A 128 3.41 -12.32 -4.94
C THR A 128 4.87 -11.97 -5.12
N ARG A 129 5.28 -11.83 -6.37
CA ARG A 129 6.62 -11.43 -6.82
C ARG A 129 6.56 -10.32 -7.85
N HIS A 130 7.72 -9.89 -8.34
CA HIS A 130 7.86 -8.90 -9.42
C HIS A 130 7.15 -7.58 -9.11
N MET A 131 7.36 -7.11 -7.88
CA MET A 131 6.79 -5.85 -7.43
C MET A 131 7.74 -4.70 -7.73
N ARG A 132 7.20 -3.66 -8.37
CA ARG A 132 7.98 -2.47 -8.74
C ARG A 132 8.23 -1.58 -7.52
N GLY A 133 9.50 -1.21 -7.30
CA GLY A 133 9.90 -0.20 -6.32
C GLY A 133 10.00 1.23 -6.88
N PRO A 134 10.28 2.23 -6.03
CA PRO A 134 10.38 2.16 -4.58
C PRO A 134 9.01 1.99 -3.90
N ARG A 135 9.01 1.38 -2.70
CA ARG A 135 7.78 1.08 -1.96
C ARG A 135 7.94 1.40 -0.49
N LEU A 136 6.80 1.72 0.12
CA LEU A 136 6.66 1.74 1.57
C LEU A 136 5.75 0.58 1.98
N PHE A 137 6.07 -0.04 3.10
CA PHE A 137 5.25 -1.10 3.68
C PHE A 137 3.91 -0.56 4.18
N ASP A 138 3.90 0.64 4.71
CA ASP A 138 2.71 1.31 5.23
C ASP A 138 2.76 2.84 5.07
N SER A 139 1.73 3.52 5.57
CA SER A 139 1.64 4.99 5.55
C SER A 139 2.54 5.69 6.56
N VAL A 140 3.13 4.97 7.52
CA VAL A 140 4.04 5.54 8.51
C VAL A 140 5.44 5.73 7.94
N GLY A 141 5.75 5.03 6.84
CA GLY A 141 6.99 5.23 6.11
C GLY A 141 8.03 4.14 6.29
N ILE A 142 7.61 2.92 6.72
CA ILE A 142 8.51 1.76 6.77
C ILE A 142 8.96 1.44 5.34
N PRO A 143 10.28 1.55 5.03
CA PRO A 143 10.79 1.33 3.68
C PRO A 143 10.90 -0.15 3.34
N LEU A 144 10.79 -0.45 2.05
CA LEU A 144 11.19 -1.71 1.44
C LEU A 144 12.32 -1.47 0.45
N ALA A 145 13.05 -2.52 0.10
CA ALA A 145 14.12 -2.47 -0.89
C ALA A 145 13.61 -2.06 -2.28
N THR A 146 14.49 -1.47 -3.08
CA THR A 146 14.14 -0.94 -4.41
C THR A 146 14.56 -1.86 -5.56
N ASP A 147 15.04 -3.05 -5.23
CA ASP A 147 15.58 -4.05 -6.15
C ASP A 147 14.55 -4.89 -6.90
N ASN A 148 13.25 -4.71 -6.61
CA ASN A 148 12.12 -5.49 -7.13
C ASN A 148 12.12 -6.99 -6.72
N GLU A 149 12.96 -7.40 -5.77
CA GLU A 149 13.11 -8.80 -5.34
C GLU A 149 12.25 -9.17 -4.13
N THR A 150 11.49 -8.22 -3.60
CA THR A 150 10.54 -8.50 -2.51
C THR A 150 9.60 -9.65 -2.88
N VAL A 151 9.42 -10.59 -1.94
CA VAL A 151 8.40 -11.64 -2.03
C VAL A 151 7.41 -11.46 -0.90
N VAL A 152 6.13 -11.51 -1.21
CA VAL A 152 5.05 -11.45 -0.22
C VAL A 152 4.26 -12.74 -0.26
N LYS A 153 4.15 -13.42 0.88
CA LYS A 153 3.28 -14.59 1.05
C LYS A 153 2.11 -14.22 1.95
N GLU A 154 0.93 -14.66 1.55
CA GLU A 154 -0.29 -14.38 2.29
C GLU A 154 -1.08 -15.66 2.52
N LYS A 155 -1.82 -15.66 3.64
CA LYS A 155 -2.79 -16.69 3.96
C LYS A 155 -4.10 -16.00 4.34
N LEU A 156 -5.09 -16.12 3.44
CA LEU A 156 -6.42 -15.51 3.61
C LEU A 156 -7.43 -16.59 3.95
N TYR A 157 -8.17 -16.39 5.03
CA TYR A 157 -9.20 -17.32 5.49
C TYR A 157 -10.27 -16.61 6.32
N LEU A 158 -11.48 -17.15 6.33
CA LEU A 158 -12.53 -16.67 7.22
C LEU A 158 -12.28 -17.14 8.64
N ASP A 159 -12.52 -16.27 9.60
CA ASP A 159 -12.47 -16.65 11.01
C ASP A 159 -13.56 -17.70 11.31
N LYS A 160 -13.16 -18.85 11.91
CA LYS A 160 -14.10 -19.94 12.17
C LYS A 160 -15.19 -19.58 13.18
N ALA A 161 -14.91 -18.66 14.11
CA ALA A 161 -15.87 -18.21 15.11
C ALA A 161 -16.79 -17.09 14.59
N ASN A 162 -16.33 -16.34 13.60
CA ASN A 162 -17.08 -15.23 13.00
C ASN A 162 -16.79 -15.10 11.50
N PRO A 163 -17.63 -15.66 10.61
CA PRO A 163 -17.41 -15.64 9.16
C PRO A 163 -17.50 -14.23 8.53
N ASP A 164 -17.89 -13.22 9.29
CA ASP A 164 -17.81 -11.81 8.87
C ASP A 164 -16.43 -11.19 9.10
N ILE A 165 -15.48 -11.99 9.56
CA ILE A 165 -14.07 -11.61 9.67
C ILE A 165 -13.24 -12.40 8.66
N LEU A 166 -12.65 -11.71 7.71
CA LEU A 166 -11.60 -12.25 6.85
C LEU A 166 -10.24 -11.94 7.47
N ARG A 167 -9.43 -12.97 7.71
CA ARG A 167 -8.08 -12.84 8.22
C ARG A 167 -7.08 -12.92 7.08
N ASN A 168 -5.98 -12.20 7.20
CA ASN A 168 -4.85 -12.25 6.28
C ASN A 168 -3.53 -12.21 7.07
N GLU A 169 -2.77 -13.29 7.01
CA GLU A 169 -1.41 -13.36 7.52
C GLU A 169 -0.46 -13.01 6.37
N ILE A 170 0.28 -11.91 6.50
CA ILE A 170 1.13 -11.37 5.45
C ILE A 170 2.58 -11.51 5.89
N THR A 171 3.35 -12.34 5.21
CA THR A 171 4.79 -12.51 5.42
C THR A 171 5.56 -11.85 4.28
N THR A 172 6.39 -10.89 4.63
CA THR A 172 7.25 -10.17 3.68
C THR A 172 8.68 -10.64 3.81
N TYR A 173 9.28 -11.00 2.69
CA TYR A 173 10.69 -11.29 2.49
C TYR A 173 11.27 -10.14 1.68
N ASP A 174 12.23 -9.42 2.25
CA ASP A 174 12.77 -8.21 1.64
C ASP A 174 14.19 -7.93 2.14
N HIS A 175 15.06 -7.37 1.32
CA HIS A 175 16.44 -7.05 1.70
C HIS A 175 16.54 -5.90 2.71
N ALA A 176 15.48 -5.12 2.88
CA ALA A 176 15.39 -4.13 3.96
C ALA A 176 15.23 -4.77 5.35
N LEU A 177 14.91 -6.08 5.41
CA LEU A 177 14.60 -6.79 6.63
C LEU A 177 15.73 -7.77 7.03
N THR A 178 16.02 -7.87 8.33
CA THR A 178 16.99 -8.84 8.87
C THR A 178 16.47 -10.28 8.91
N ARG A 179 15.14 -10.45 8.79
CA ARG A 179 14.45 -11.74 8.73
C ARG A 179 13.07 -11.56 8.10
N PRO A 180 12.42 -12.63 7.62
CA PRO A 180 11.03 -12.57 7.18
C PRO A 180 10.14 -11.98 8.28
N TRP A 181 9.23 -11.10 7.89
CA TRP A 181 8.35 -10.39 8.81
C TRP A 181 6.89 -10.69 8.52
N THR A 182 6.23 -11.33 9.49
CA THR A 182 4.82 -11.68 9.40
C THR A 182 3.99 -10.72 10.24
N ILE A 183 2.96 -10.19 9.64
CA ILE A 183 1.90 -9.43 10.32
C ILE A 183 0.55 -10.08 10.08
N SER A 184 -0.38 -9.87 11.00
CA SER A 184 -1.77 -10.29 10.85
C SER A 184 -2.67 -9.11 10.60
N ARG A 185 -3.57 -9.26 9.64
CA ARG A 185 -4.62 -8.31 9.31
C ARG A 185 -5.97 -8.98 9.38
N PHE A 186 -7.01 -8.20 9.59
CA PHE A 186 -8.36 -8.65 9.41
C PHE A 186 -9.22 -7.58 8.77
N TYR A 187 -10.26 -8.03 8.09
CA TYR A 187 -11.24 -7.19 7.41
C TYR A 187 -12.63 -7.63 7.87
N LYS A 188 -13.52 -6.66 8.06
CA LYS A 188 -14.91 -6.91 8.42
C LYS A 188 -15.77 -6.90 7.17
N ARG A 189 -16.70 -7.85 7.05
CA ARG A 189 -17.66 -7.87 5.96
C ARG A 189 -18.65 -6.71 6.10
N GLU A 190 -18.85 -6.01 4.99
CA GLU A 190 -19.93 -5.03 4.85
C GLU A 190 -21.07 -5.68 4.05
N HIS A 191 -22.23 -5.78 4.66
CA HIS A 191 -23.41 -6.42 4.06
C HIS A 191 -24.24 -5.47 3.18
N HIS A 192 -24.08 -4.16 3.36
CA HIS A 192 -24.75 -3.12 2.58
C HIS A 192 -23.71 -2.14 1.98
N PRO A 193 -22.80 -2.66 1.13
CA PRO A 193 -21.69 -1.85 0.65
C PRO A 193 -22.17 -0.71 -0.23
N ILE A 194 -21.58 0.44 -0.04
CA ILE A 194 -21.63 1.56 -0.98
C ILE A 194 -20.24 1.64 -1.59
N TYR A 195 -20.15 1.52 -2.90
CA TYR A 195 -18.90 1.76 -3.61
C TYR A 195 -18.80 3.26 -3.90
N GLU A 196 -17.71 3.87 -3.46
CA GLU A 196 -17.39 5.25 -3.74
C GLU A 196 -16.28 5.29 -4.79
N GLU A 197 -16.49 6.03 -5.85
CA GLU A 197 -15.42 6.28 -6.80
C GLU A 197 -14.43 7.25 -6.17
N TYR A 198 -13.19 6.81 -5.99
CA TYR A 198 -12.11 7.63 -5.45
C TYR A 198 -11.11 7.98 -6.55
N ASN A 199 -11.09 9.22 -6.96
CA ASN A 199 -10.10 9.75 -7.88
C ASN A 199 -9.12 10.68 -7.15
N CYS A 200 -7.94 10.15 -6.84
CA CYS A 200 -6.93 10.90 -6.11
C CYS A 200 -6.55 12.24 -6.76
N THR A 201 -6.66 12.36 -8.08
CA THR A 201 -6.26 13.58 -8.79
C THR A 201 -7.22 14.74 -8.59
N GLU A 202 -8.47 14.49 -8.20
CA GLU A 202 -9.46 15.54 -7.94
C GLU A 202 -9.13 16.35 -6.69
N ASP A 203 -8.59 15.67 -5.66
CA ASP A 203 -8.22 16.30 -4.37
C ASP A 203 -6.72 16.59 -4.26
N ASN A 204 -5.92 16.17 -5.25
CA ASN A 204 -4.48 16.36 -5.18
C ASN A 204 -4.08 17.79 -5.50
N ARG A 205 -3.58 18.49 -4.49
CA ARG A 205 -3.04 19.85 -4.60
C ARG A 205 -1.51 19.92 -4.54
N TRP A 206 -0.85 18.76 -4.56
CA TRP A 206 0.61 18.69 -4.56
C TRP A 206 1.16 18.90 -5.96
N VAL A 207 2.10 19.83 -6.11
CA VAL A 207 2.75 20.15 -7.37
C VAL A 207 4.25 20.01 -7.21
N ALA A 208 4.88 19.19 -8.04
CA ALA A 208 6.33 19.03 -8.08
C ALA A 208 6.96 19.95 -9.13
N ILE A 209 7.92 20.78 -8.72
CA ILE A 209 8.65 21.69 -9.60
C ILE A 209 10.12 21.60 -9.26
N GLY A 210 10.96 21.25 -10.25
CA GLY A 210 12.40 21.17 -10.07
C GLY A 210 12.88 20.22 -8.98
N GLY A 211 12.09 19.18 -8.67
CA GLY A 211 12.37 18.22 -7.59
C GLY A 211 11.85 18.66 -6.21
N GLU A 212 11.27 19.84 -6.09
CA GLU A 212 10.63 20.33 -4.88
C GLU A 212 9.10 20.17 -4.95
N LEU A 213 8.48 19.96 -3.80
CA LEU A 213 7.02 19.86 -3.68
C LEU A 213 6.44 21.17 -3.13
N TYR A 214 5.33 21.57 -3.70
CA TYR A 214 4.53 22.72 -3.30
C TYR A 214 3.07 22.30 -3.11
N LEU A 215 2.31 23.07 -2.36
CA LEU A 215 0.87 22.87 -2.21
C LEU A 215 0.12 23.99 -2.94
N ALA A 216 -0.76 23.63 -3.86
CA ALA A 216 -1.66 24.62 -4.47
C ALA A 216 -2.79 24.99 -3.51
N ASP A 217 -3.07 26.27 -3.34
CA ASP A 217 -4.25 26.75 -2.61
C ASP A 217 -5.53 26.62 -3.47
N SER A 218 -6.66 27.09 -2.94
CA SER A 218 -7.95 27.03 -3.64
C SER A 218 -8.01 27.88 -4.92
N GLU A 219 -7.09 28.82 -5.08
CA GLU A 219 -6.98 29.69 -6.25
C GLU A 219 -5.89 29.24 -7.22
N GLY A 220 -5.16 28.14 -6.86
CA GLY A 220 -4.10 27.57 -7.66
C GLY A 220 -2.71 28.17 -7.41
N TYR A 221 -2.54 29.06 -6.42
CA TYR A 221 -1.23 29.57 -6.06
C TYR A 221 -0.40 28.52 -5.33
N LEU A 222 0.86 28.42 -5.69
CA LEU A 222 1.78 27.44 -5.09
C LEU A 222 2.37 27.98 -3.78
N MET A 223 2.13 27.26 -2.71
CA MET A 223 2.61 27.60 -1.38
C MET A 223 3.83 26.77 -1.03
N PRO A 224 4.89 27.37 -0.49
CA PRO A 224 5.99 26.66 0.13
C PRO A 224 5.49 25.79 1.30
N ILE A 225 5.97 24.55 1.38
CA ILE A 225 5.61 23.60 2.45
C ILE A 225 6.70 23.39 3.47
N GLN A 226 7.92 23.88 3.17
CA GLN A 226 9.07 23.76 4.05
C GLN A 226 9.55 25.12 4.52
N LYS A 227 10.05 25.19 5.76
CA LYS A 227 10.66 26.40 6.28
C LYS A 227 11.90 26.75 5.46
N GLY A 228 11.93 27.96 4.90
CA GLY A 228 13.03 28.45 4.05
C GLY A 228 12.90 28.10 2.57
N GLN A 229 11.86 27.37 2.18
CA GLN A 229 11.54 27.14 0.78
C GLN A 229 11.04 28.43 0.13
N SER A 230 11.58 28.79 -1.03
CA SER A 230 11.15 29.95 -1.82
C SER A 230 9.82 29.67 -2.53
N ALA A 231 9.01 30.70 -2.74
CA ALA A 231 7.91 30.58 -3.69
C ALA A 231 8.47 30.29 -5.09
N PRO A 232 7.80 29.46 -5.91
CA PRO A 232 8.27 29.16 -7.25
C PRO A 232 8.25 30.41 -8.11
N ASP A 233 9.13 30.47 -9.11
CA ASP A 233 9.21 31.55 -10.10
C ASP A 233 7.80 31.77 -10.71
N PRO A 234 7.35 33.03 -10.85
CA PRO A 234 6.09 33.37 -11.50
C PRO A 234 5.85 32.75 -12.88
N LYS A 235 6.92 32.40 -13.59
CA LYS A 235 6.85 31.63 -14.86
C LYS A 235 6.24 30.25 -14.68
N TYR A 236 6.50 29.58 -13.57
CA TYR A 236 5.88 28.30 -13.25
C TYR A 236 4.40 28.46 -12.93
N LEU A 237 4.02 29.50 -12.21
CA LEU A 237 2.62 29.84 -11.98
C LEU A 237 1.87 30.07 -13.31
N GLN A 238 2.47 30.77 -14.25
CA GLN A 238 1.87 30.99 -15.57
C GLN A 238 1.72 29.70 -16.38
N LYS A 239 2.63 28.77 -16.22
CA LYS A 239 2.63 27.48 -16.92
C LYS A 239 1.55 26.53 -16.36
N TYR A 240 1.47 26.43 -15.05
CA TYR A 240 0.59 25.44 -14.39
C TYR A 240 -0.78 26.03 -14.04
N PHE A 241 -0.89 27.37 -13.91
CA PHE A 241 -2.12 28.07 -13.58
C PHE A 241 -2.29 29.30 -14.50
N PRO A 242 -2.52 29.09 -15.80
CA PRO A 242 -2.57 30.18 -16.77
C PRO A 242 -3.69 31.23 -16.49
N GLN A 243 -4.63 30.93 -15.62
CA GLN A 243 -5.74 31.81 -15.21
C GLN A 243 -5.38 32.69 -13.99
N ALA A 244 -4.25 32.47 -13.32
CA ALA A 244 -3.84 33.26 -12.15
C ALA A 244 -3.28 34.65 -12.52
N LYS A 245 -3.65 35.19 -13.71
CA LYS A 245 -3.38 36.56 -14.08
C LYS A 245 -4.49 37.45 -13.53
N LYS A 246 -4.29 37.94 -12.30
CA LYS A 246 -4.70 39.30 -11.93
C LYS A 246 -3.96 39.77 -10.70
#